data_f3f69769603c474b5be2d3a90a7416a8
#
_entry.id   f3f69769603c474b5be2d3a90a7416a8
#
_cell.length_a   1.000
_cell.length_b   1.000
_cell.length_c   1.000
_cell.angle_alpha   90.00
_cell.angle_beta   90.00
_cell.angle_gamma   90.00
#
_symmetry.space_group_name_H-M   'P 1'
#
loop_
_entity.id
_entity.type
_entity.pdbx_description
1 polymer ?
#
loop_
_entity_poly.entity_id
_entity_poly.type
_entity_poly.pdbx_seq_one_letter_code
_entity_poly.pdbx_strand_id
1 'polypeptide(L)'
;MNTSENKNPHRIDPMYADVIDAPSTREILSREVQYSGYVLQAAVEHYDLDGQGTTLTRDVIDMPGSVAVAALNNRNEILLLRQYRHPVRMNLWEVPAGLLDITGEDPLHAAQRELAEETDLGAHHWRSLVDYYTTPGAASEAGRIYLAQDLYEVPEANRIVRRGEEAEITYRWVPLEQAVRLVLAGQLHNGLAIQAILAAYCAVEAQQEQLPLREAADTWDFHPYVGGRRIRPETFKNEE
;
A
#
# COMPACT_ATOMS: atom_id res chain seq x y z
N MET A 1 5.26 -20.85 -42.56
CA MET A 1 4.65 -21.34 -41.34
C MET A 1 5.08 -20.37 -40.25
N ASN A 2 4.21 -19.40 -39.95
CA ASN A 2 4.48 -18.39 -38.91
C ASN A 2 3.87 -18.92 -37.61
N THR A 3 4.68 -19.48 -36.75
CA THR A 3 4.28 -19.80 -35.38
C THR A 3 4.20 -18.48 -34.62
N SER A 4 2.99 -17.93 -34.51
CA SER A 4 2.72 -16.90 -33.53
C SER A 4 2.90 -17.54 -32.16
N GLU A 5 4.09 -17.40 -31.60
CA GLU A 5 4.30 -17.66 -30.16
C GLU A 5 3.33 -16.77 -29.38
N ASN A 6 2.39 -17.42 -28.74
CA ASN A 6 1.44 -16.81 -27.83
C ASN A 6 2.27 -16.26 -26.65
N LYS A 7 2.76 -15.02 -26.80
CA LYS A 7 3.52 -14.35 -25.74
C LYS A 7 2.53 -14.02 -24.65
N ASN A 8 2.49 -14.88 -23.63
CA ASN A 8 1.87 -14.50 -22.35
C ASN A 8 2.64 -13.27 -21.84
N PRO A 9 2.02 -12.08 -21.78
CA PRO A 9 2.70 -10.83 -21.44
C PRO A 9 3.18 -10.79 -19.99
N HIS A 10 2.69 -11.68 -19.12
CA HIS A 10 3.20 -11.87 -17.76
C HIS A 10 4.26 -12.97 -17.66
N ARG A 11 4.73 -13.50 -18.79
CA ARG A 11 5.75 -14.54 -18.76
C ARG A 11 7.07 -13.95 -18.30
N ILE A 12 7.39 -14.18 -17.05
CA ILE A 12 8.72 -13.94 -16.52
C ILE A 12 9.68 -14.88 -17.23
N ASP A 13 10.83 -14.35 -17.69
CA ASP A 13 11.88 -15.16 -18.26
C ASP A 13 12.26 -16.27 -17.26
N PRO A 14 12.31 -17.54 -17.68
CA PRO A 14 12.69 -18.64 -16.80
C PRO A 14 14.01 -18.44 -16.06
N MET A 15 14.91 -17.62 -16.59
CA MET A 15 16.16 -17.23 -15.92
C MET A 15 15.92 -16.50 -14.61
N TYR A 16 14.78 -15.85 -14.44
CA TYR A 16 14.42 -15.06 -13.24
C TYR A 16 13.24 -15.68 -12.47
N ALA A 17 12.88 -16.92 -12.76
CA ALA A 17 11.74 -17.58 -12.13
C ALA A 17 11.91 -17.81 -10.63
N ASP A 18 13.14 -17.73 -10.14
CA ASP A 18 13.54 -17.83 -8.72
C ASP A 18 13.61 -16.47 -8.00
N VAL A 19 13.47 -15.35 -8.74
CA VAL A 19 13.44 -14.00 -8.16
C VAL A 19 12.02 -13.67 -7.70
N ILE A 20 11.56 -14.42 -6.69
CA ILE A 20 10.24 -14.26 -6.08
C ILE A 20 10.37 -14.27 -4.55
N ASP A 21 9.58 -13.43 -3.90
CA ASP A 21 9.47 -13.48 -2.45
C ASP A 21 8.72 -14.74 -2.02
N ALA A 22 9.20 -15.38 -0.97
CA ALA A 22 8.61 -16.60 -0.45
C ALA A 22 8.46 -16.55 1.08
N PRO A 23 7.37 -17.09 1.63
CA PRO A 23 7.21 -17.21 3.07
C PRO A 23 8.34 -18.03 3.68
N SER A 24 8.87 -17.57 4.79
CA SER A 24 9.83 -18.31 5.58
C SER A 24 9.56 -18.06 7.06
N THR A 25 9.31 -19.12 7.81
CA THR A 25 9.05 -19.04 9.25
C THR A 25 10.29 -19.41 10.05
N ARG A 26 10.45 -18.77 11.19
CA ARG A 26 11.42 -19.12 12.23
C ARG A 26 10.66 -19.34 13.53
N GLU A 27 11.15 -20.19 14.41
CA GLU A 27 10.55 -20.40 15.71
C GLU A 27 10.76 -19.17 16.58
N ILE A 28 9.66 -18.58 17.07
CA ILE A 28 9.71 -17.50 18.04
C ILE A 28 9.81 -18.12 19.43
N LEU A 29 10.96 -17.96 20.05
CA LEU A 29 11.28 -18.51 21.37
C LEU A 29 10.63 -17.71 22.50
N SER A 30 10.58 -16.36 22.34
CA SER A 30 9.85 -15.49 23.25
C SER A 30 9.49 -14.18 22.57
N ARG A 31 8.40 -13.57 23.04
CA ARG A 31 7.95 -12.23 22.64
C ARG A 31 7.56 -11.45 23.87
N GLU A 32 8.12 -10.27 24.04
CA GLU A 32 7.80 -9.35 25.12
C GLU A 32 7.30 -8.02 24.55
N VAL A 33 6.03 -7.70 24.84
CA VAL A 33 5.43 -6.44 24.41
C VAL A 33 5.98 -5.32 25.30
N GLN A 34 6.59 -4.32 24.68
CA GLN A 34 7.17 -3.14 25.34
C GLN A 34 6.22 -1.94 25.32
N TYR A 35 5.38 -1.87 24.28
CA TYR A 35 4.42 -0.78 24.12
C TYR A 35 3.21 -1.25 23.31
N SER A 36 2.02 -0.87 23.77
CA SER A 36 0.77 -1.08 23.04
C SER A 36 0.04 0.25 22.94
N GLY A 37 -0.04 0.80 21.73
CA GLY A 37 -0.67 2.09 21.41
C GLY A 37 -1.97 1.94 20.66
N TYR A 38 -2.47 3.07 20.16
CA TYR A 38 -3.72 3.11 19.39
C TYR A 38 -3.58 2.45 18.02
N VAL A 39 -2.44 2.65 17.33
CA VAL A 39 -2.21 2.15 15.96
C VAL A 39 -1.18 1.04 15.90
N LEU A 40 -0.19 1.06 16.79
CA LEU A 40 0.93 0.12 16.73
C LEU A 40 1.20 -0.57 18.08
N GLN A 41 1.82 -1.73 17.98
CA GLN A 41 2.41 -2.44 19.11
C GLN A 41 3.90 -2.64 18.84
N ALA A 42 4.75 -2.37 19.83
CA ALA A 42 6.18 -2.67 19.75
C ALA A 42 6.54 -3.79 20.72
N ALA A 43 7.33 -4.74 20.26
CA ALA A 43 7.76 -5.89 21.02
C ALA A 43 9.22 -6.22 20.77
N VAL A 44 9.84 -6.93 21.73
CA VAL A 44 11.13 -7.60 21.55
C VAL A 44 10.86 -9.08 21.31
N GLU A 45 11.39 -9.61 20.23
CA GLU A 45 11.31 -11.04 19.92
C GLU A 45 12.68 -11.70 19.95
N HIS A 46 12.74 -12.89 20.57
CA HIS A 46 13.85 -13.82 20.44
C HIS A 46 13.42 -14.97 19.55
N TYR A 47 14.17 -15.26 18.50
CA TYR A 47 13.83 -16.33 17.57
C TYR A 47 15.06 -17.19 17.23
N ASP A 48 14.81 -18.45 16.87
CA ASP A 48 15.84 -19.36 16.37
C ASP A 48 16.11 -19.07 14.89
N LEU A 49 17.34 -18.69 14.56
CA LEU A 49 17.75 -18.33 13.20
C LEU A 49 17.80 -19.52 12.26
N ASP A 50 18.36 -20.64 12.75
CA ASP A 50 18.82 -21.74 11.92
C ASP A 50 18.22 -23.11 12.29
N GLY A 51 17.41 -23.19 13.32
CA GLY A 51 16.87 -24.45 13.86
C GLY A 51 17.91 -25.26 14.62
N GLN A 52 19.05 -24.65 14.96
CA GLN A 52 20.17 -25.31 15.68
C GLN A 52 20.52 -24.60 16.99
N GLY A 53 19.68 -23.66 17.41
CA GLY A 53 19.85 -22.95 18.68
C GLY A 53 20.55 -21.61 18.58
N THR A 54 20.82 -21.10 17.37
CA THR A 54 21.34 -19.75 17.18
C THR A 54 20.22 -18.74 17.41
N THR A 55 20.18 -18.15 18.60
CA THR A 55 19.14 -17.18 18.97
C THR A 55 19.50 -15.76 18.52
N LEU A 56 18.57 -15.08 17.87
CA LEU A 56 18.66 -13.65 17.55
C LEU A 56 17.53 -12.88 18.23
N THR A 57 17.82 -11.59 18.49
CA THR A 57 16.86 -10.64 19.07
C THR A 57 16.51 -9.56 18.05
N ARG A 58 15.23 -9.23 17.96
CA ARG A 58 14.73 -8.12 17.11
C ARG A 58 13.69 -7.31 17.84
N ASP A 59 13.76 -6.00 17.62
CA ASP A 59 12.64 -5.12 17.88
C ASP A 59 11.66 -5.25 16.71
N VAL A 60 10.39 -5.48 17.02
CA VAL A 60 9.33 -5.67 16.03
C VAL A 60 8.21 -4.69 16.29
N ILE A 61 7.75 -4.01 15.25
CA ILE A 61 6.60 -3.13 15.28
C ILE A 61 5.47 -3.79 14.50
N ASP A 62 4.37 -4.10 15.19
CA ASP A 62 3.14 -4.56 14.55
C ASP A 62 2.26 -3.35 14.21
N MET A 63 1.85 -3.29 12.97
CA MET A 63 0.95 -2.26 12.46
C MET A 63 -0.13 -2.89 11.56
N PRO A 64 -1.32 -2.29 11.49
CA PRO A 64 -2.28 -2.66 10.46
C PRO A 64 -1.67 -2.42 9.08
N GLY A 65 -2.15 -3.15 8.09
CA GLY A 65 -1.82 -2.85 6.70
C GLY A 65 -2.44 -1.55 6.23
N SER A 66 -2.07 -1.13 5.04
CA SER A 66 -2.60 0.08 4.42
C SER A 66 -2.97 -0.15 2.95
N VAL A 67 -3.87 0.69 2.45
CA VAL A 67 -4.20 0.77 1.04
C VAL A 67 -3.95 2.19 0.55
N ALA A 68 -3.60 2.31 -0.72
CA ALA A 68 -3.43 3.59 -1.38
C ALA A 68 -3.98 3.58 -2.79
N VAL A 69 -4.30 4.75 -3.31
CA VAL A 69 -4.97 4.91 -4.59
C VAL A 69 -4.21 5.86 -5.51
N ALA A 70 -3.64 5.33 -6.58
CA ALA A 70 -3.19 6.11 -7.72
C ALA A 70 -4.42 6.49 -8.57
N ALA A 71 -5.09 7.58 -8.24
CA ALA A 71 -6.25 8.07 -8.98
C ALA A 71 -5.80 8.87 -10.20
N LEU A 72 -6.12 8.37 -11.40
CA LEU A 72 -5.80 9.02 -12.67
C LEU A 72 -7.06 9.52 -13.38
N ASN A 73 -7.05 10.78 -13.78
CA ASN A 73 -8.09 11.35 -14.64
C ASN A 73 -7.83 11.05 -16.13
N ASN A 74 -8.80 11.41 -16.98
CA ASN A 74 -8.73 11.18 -18.43
C ASN A 74 -7.62 11.95 -19.17
N ARG A 75 -6.87 12.81 -18.45
CA ARG A 75 -5.70 13.52 -18.98
C ARG A 75 -4.39 12.94 -18.49
N ASN A 76 -4.42 11.75 -17.88
CA ASN A 76 -3.28 11.12 -17.22
C ASN A 76 -2.63 12.03 -16.15
N GLU A 77 -3.45 12.77 -15.41
CA GLU A 77 -3.01 13.49 -14.23
C GLU A 77 -3.32 12.66 -13.00
N ILE A 78 -2.35 12.54 -12.10
CA ILE A 78 -2.50 11.87 -10.81
C ILE A 78 -2.99 12.88 -9.75
N LEU A 79 -3.91 12.43 -8.91
CA LEU A 79 -4.37 13.20 -7.76
C LEU A 79 -3.36 13.08 -6.62
N LEU A 80 -2.84 14.21 -6.18
CA LEU A 80 -1.99 14.29 -4.99
C LEU A 80 -2.68 15.10 -3.90
N LEU A 81 -2.60 14.62 -2.68
CA LEU A 81 -3.07 15.25 -1.45
C LEU A 81 -1.90 15.86 -0.71
N ARG A 82 -2.10 16.98 -0.03
CA ARG A 82 -1.10 17.57 0.86
C ARG A 82 -1.59 17.50 2.29
N GLN A 83 -0.82 16.81 3.13
CA GLN A 83 -1.15 16.59 4.54
C GLN A 83 0.06 16.80 5.44
N TYR A 84 -0.17 17.30 6.66
CA TYR A 84 0.86 17.37 7.69
C TYR A 84 1.08 15.99 8.32
N ARG A 85 2.35 15.56 8.39
CA ARG A 85 2.75 14.33 9.05
C ARG A 85 3.62 14.62 10.26
N HIS A 86 3.00 14.50 11.44
CA HIS A 86 3.62 14.89 12.70
C HIS A 86 4.95 14.19 13.00
N PRO A 87 5.14 12.86 12.77
CA PRO A 87 6.40 12.18 13.09
C PRO A 87 7.60 12.77 12.37
N VAL A 88 7.43 13.22 11.14
CA VAL A 88 8.49 13.83 10.32
C VAL A 88 8.42 15.37 10.31
N ARG A 89 7.35 15.96 10.89
CA ARG A 89 7.13 17.42 10.98
C ARG A 89 7.15 18.12 9.63
N MET A 90 6.54 17.50 8.64
CA MET A 90 6.49 18.01 7.27
C MET A 90 5.06 17.96 6.71
N ASN A 91 4.75 18.91 5.83
CA ASN A 91 3.65 18.76 4.91
C ASN A 91 4.13 17.96 3.71
N LEU A 92 3.58 16.77 3.51
CA LEU A 92 3.94 15.88 2.42
C LEU A 92 2.86 15.87 1.34
N TRP A 93 3.28 15.71 0.10
CA TRP A 93 2.39 15.34 -0.98
C TRP A 93 2.25 13.82 -1.02
N GLU A 94 1.03 13.34 -0.99
CA GLU A 94 0.65 11.94 -0.84
C GLU A 94 -0.40 11.57 -1.87
N VAL A 95 -0.74 10.30 -1.99
CA VAL A 95 -1.93 9.81 -2.70
C VAL A 95 -3.00 9.46 -1.67
N PRO A 96 -4.29 9.39 -2.03
CA PRO A 96 -5.34 8.92 -1.14
C PRO A 96 -4.97 7.58 -0.52
N ALA A 97 -5.04 7.45 0.81
CA ALA A 97 -4.58 6.27 1.50
C ALA A 97 -5.16 6.15 2.92
N GLY A 98 -5.40 4.92 3.35
CA GLY A 98 -5.86 4.66 4.71
C GLY A 98 -5.42 3.31 5.25
N LEU A 99 -5.63 3.12 6.55
CA LEU A 99 -5.28 1.91 7.25
C LEU A 99 -6.36 0.83 7.07
N LEU A 100 -5.93 -0.43 7.09
CA LEU A 100 -6.82 -1.59 7.14
C LEU A 100 -7.17 -1.92 8.60
N ASP A 101 -7.81 -0.97 9.27
CA ASP A 101 -8.16 -1.03 10.69
C ASP A 101 -9.60 -1.48 10.95
N ILE A 102 -10.43 -1.60 9.91
CA ILE A 102 -11.79 -2.12 10.02
C ILE A 102 -11.78 -3.64 9.84
N THR A 103 -12.20 -4.34 10.90
CA THR A 103 -12.21 -5.80 10.89
C THR A 103 -13.09 -6.38 9.78
N GLY A 104 -12.48 -7.18 8.92
CA GLY A 104 -13.17 -7.88 7.82
C GLY A 104 -13.44 -7.01 6.60
N GLU A 105 -13.00 -5.75 6.59
CA GLU A 105 -13.07 -4.91 5.40
C GLU A 105 -12.15 -5.46 4.30
N ASP A 106 -12.69 -5.60 3.10
CA ASP A 106 -11.91 -5.97 1.92
C ASP A 106 -10.96 -4.81 1.53
N PRO A 107 -9.68 -5.07 1.19
CA PRO A 107 -8.73 -4.02 0.83
C PRO A 107 -9.17 -3.11 -0.31
N LEU A 108 -9.89 -3.64 -1.31
CA LEU A 108 -10.43 -2.82 -2.40
C LEU A 108 -11.54 -1.90 -1.88
N HIS A 109 -12.40 -2.40 -1.01
CA HIS A 109 -13.46 -1.57 -0.40
C HIS A 109 -12.84 -0.47 0.48
N ALA A 110 -11.78 -0.78 1.24
CA ALA A 110 -11.04 0.23 1.99
C ALA A 110 -10.48 1.32 1.05
N ALA A 111 -9.85 0.94 -0.05
CA ALA A 111 -9.31 1.89 -1.04
C ALA A 111 -10.41 2.77 -1.67
N GLN A 112 -11.59 2.20 -1.96
CA GLN A 112 -12.75 2.92 -2.47
C GLN A 112 -13.30 3.91 -1.46
N ARG A 113 -13.39 3.51 -0.20
CA ARG A 113 -13.85 4.34 0.92
C ARG A 113 -12.89 5.51 1.12
N GLU A 114 -11.57 5.26 1.24
CA GLU A 114 -10.57 6.31 1.45
C GLU A 114 -10.54 7.32 0.30
N LEU A 115 -10.62 6.87 -0.96
CA LEU A 115 -10.72 7.77 -2.10
C LEU A 115 -11.94 8.71 -1.97
N ALA A 116 -13.10 8.15 -1.58
CA ALA A 116 -14.32 8.94 -1.42
C ALA A 116 -14.25 9.91 -0.22
N GLU A 117 -13.71 9.46 0.92
CA GLU A 117 -13.60 10.24 2.15
C GLU A 117 -12.64 11.42 2.00
N GLU A 118 -11.47 11.19 1.43
CA GLU A 118 -10.43 12.21 1.30
C GLU A 118 -10.63 13.16 0.11
N THR A 119 -11.37 12.73 -0.94
CA THR A 119 -11.39 13.50 -2.21
C THR A 119 -12.75 13.74 -2.81
N ASP A 120 -13.82 13.18 -2.27
CA ASP A 120 -15.17 13.17 -2.85
C ASP A 120 -15.22 12.52 -4.25
N LEU A 121 -14.29 11.61 -4.56
CA LEU A 121 -14.22 10.90 -5.84
C LEU A 121 -14.48 9.40 -5.66
N GLY A 122 -15.06 8.79 -6.69
CA GLY A 122 -15.09 7.35 -6.89
C GLY A 122 -14.51 7.00 -8.26
N ALA A 123 -14.37 5.71 -8.56
CA ALA A 123 -13.87 5.23 -9.84
C ALA A 123 -14.63 3.99 -10.30
N HIS A 124 -14.80 3.84 -11.62
CA HIS A 124 -15.44 2.67 -12.24
C HIS A 124 -14.44 1.55 -12.55
N HIS A 125 -13.16 1.89 -12.77
CA HIS A 125 -12.14 0.92 -13.13
C HIS A 125 -11.03 0.88 -12.08
N TRP A 126 -10.78 -0.33 -11.57
CA TRP A 126 -9.79 -0.59 -10.54
C TRP A 126 -8.84 -1.70 -10.97
N ARG A 127 -7.55 -1.54 -10.66
CA ARG A 127 -6.49 -2.54 -10.86
C ARG A 127 -5.56 -2.55 -9.64
N SER A 128 -5.03 -3.72 -9.30
CA SER A 128 -3.93 -3.81 -8.32
C SER A 128 -2.61 -3.47 -9.02
N LEU A 129 -1.84 -2.54 -8.45
CA LEU A 129 -0.53 -2.16 -8.99
C LEU A 129 0.61 -2.87 -8.26
N VAL A 130 0.79 -2.56 -6.99
CA VAL A 130 1.94 -2.99 -6.19
C VAL A 130 1.49 -3.42 -4.81
N ASP A 131 2.04 -4.55 -4.35
CA ASP A 131 2.02 -4.97 -2.96
C ASP A 131 3.44 -4.81 -2.41
N TYR A 132 3.57 -4.31 -1.18
CA TYR A 132 4.88 -3.99 -0.61
C TYR A 132 4.85 -4.05 0.90
N TYR A 133 6.02 -4.20 1.50
CA TYR A 133 6.24 -3.93 2.92
C TYR A 133 6.90 -2.57 3.08
N THR A 134 6.47 -1.79 4.07
CA THR A 134 6.98 -0.43 4.28
C THR A 134 8.41 -0.44 4.83
N THR A 135 8.63 -1.20 5.89
CA THR A 135 9.91 -1.26 6.62
C THR A 135 10.18 -2.68 7.10
N PRO A 136 10.38 -3.66 6.20
CA PRO A 136 10.38 -5.10 6.55
C PRO A 136 11.51 -5.51 7.50
N GLY A 137 12.49 -4.64 7.73
CA GLY A 137 13.54 -4.87 8.73
C GLY A 137 13.09 -4.63 10.18
N ALA A 138 11.95 -3.97 10.40
CA ALA A 138 11.48 -3.60 11.74
C ALA A 138 9.96 -3.68 11.92
N ALA A 139 9.17 -3.49 10.87
CA ALA A 139 7.72 -3.45 10.94
C ALA A 139 7.06 -4.49 10.04
N SER A 140 5.89 -4.95 10.47
CA SER A 140 5.06 -5.90 9.74
C SER A 140 4.10 -5.24 8.76
N GLU A 141 4.06 -3.91 8.69
CA GLU A 141 3.14 -3.18 7.83
C GLU A 141 3.32 -3.57 6.36
N ALA A 142 2.23 -4.05 5.77
CA ALA A 142 2.12 -4.30 4.34
C ALA A 142 1.15 -3.30 3.72
N GLY A 143 1.42 -2.86 2.50
CA GLY A 143 0.56 -1.97 1.75
C GLY A 143 0.22 -2.51 0.37
N ARG A 144 -0.96 -2.12 -0.13
CA ARG A 144 -1.38 -2.37 -1.52
C ARG A 144 -1.75 -1.05 -2.18
N ILE A 145 -1.21 -0.82 -3.37
CA ILE A 145 -1.54 0.34 -4.19
C ILE A 145 -2.49 -0.10 -5.30
N TYR A 146 -3.61 0.59 -5.41
CA TYR A 146 -4.58 0.42 -6.48
C TYR A 146 -4.47 1.55 -7.50
N LEU A 147 -4.71 1.23 -8.77
CA LEU A 147 -4.99 2.20 -9.83
C LEU A 147 -6.49 2.39 -9.91
N ALA A 148 -6.95 3.65 -9.87
CA ALA A 148 -8.33 4.05 -10.06
C ALA A 148 -8.44 4.94 -11.30
N GLN A 149 -9.27 4.54 -12.26
CA GLN A 149 -9.53 5.25 -13.52
C GLN A 149 -11.03 5.36 -13.78
N ASP A 150 -11.41 6.20 -14.74
CA ASP A 150 -12.81 6.54 -15.01
C ASP A 150 -13.50 7.09 -13.77
N LEU A 151 -12.94 8.21 -13.29
CA LEU A 151 -13.33 8.85 -12.04
C LEU A 151 -14.66 9.57 -12.17
N TYR A 152 -15.45 9.54 -11.09
CA TYR A 152 -16.69 10.31 -10.96
C TYR A 152 -16.75 11.02 -9.60
N GLU A 153 -17.54 12.08 -9.52
CA GLU A 153 -17.79 12.76 -8.24
C GLU A 153 -18.82 12.00 -7.40
N VAL A 154 -18.51 11.79 -6.12
CA VAL A 154 -19.48 11.27 -5.16
C VAL A 154 -20.62 12.29 -5.00
N PRO A 155 -21.90 11.85 -5.11
CA PRO A 155 -23.04 12.74 -4.91
C PRO A 155 -22.94 13.46 -3.56
N GLU A 156 -23.27 14.76 -3.53
CA GLU A 156 -23.14 15.60 -2.33
C GLU A 156 -23.82 15.01 -1.09
N ALA A 157 -24.96 14.35 -1.26
CA ALA A 157 -25.70 13.69 -0.19
C ALA A 157 -24.94 12.52 0.47
N ASN A 158 -23.92 11.99 -0.22
CA ASN A 158 -23.12 10.84 0.22
C ASN A 158 -21.69 11.23 0.64
N ARG A 159 -21.36 12.55 0.55
CA ARG A 159 -20.03 13.02 0.95
C ARG A 159 -19.88 13.04 2.46
N ILE A 160 -18.70 12.69 2.92
CA ILE A 160 -18.35 12.68 4.34
C ILE A 160 -17.73 14.03 4.72
N VAL A 161 -18.13 14.57 5.86
CA VAL A 161 -17.56 15.81 6.37
C VAL A 161 -16.21 15.49 7.01
N ARG A 162 -15.12 15.93 6.37
CA ARG A 162 -13.74 15.77 6.85
C ARG A 162 -13.55 16.54 8.16
N ARG A 163 -12.85 15.92 9.13
CA ARG A 163 -12.60 16.49 10.46
C ARG A 163 -11.13 16.29 10.85
N GLY A 164 -10.68 17.08 11.85
CA GLY A 164 -9.31 16.97 12.35
C GLY A 164 -8.28 17.25 11.26
N GLU A 165 -7.30 16.36 11.12
CA GLU A 165 -6.21 16.51 10.13
C GLU A 165 -6.73 16.47 8.68
N GLU A 166 -7.79 15.73 8.41
CA GLU A 166 -8.37 15.63 7.07
C GLU A 166 -9.03 16.93 6.60
N ALA A 167 -9.51 17.79 7.52
CA ALA A 167 -10.11 19.06 7.17
C ALA A 167 -9.12 20.06 6.53
N GLU A 168 -7.82 19.85 6.74
CA GLU A 168 -6.74 20.68 6.19
C GLU A 168 -6.16 20.11 4.87
N ILE A 169 -6.65 18.96 4.41
CA ILE A 169 -6.20 18.35 3.16
C ILE A 169 -6.48 19.30 2.00
N THR A 170 -5.43 19.57 1.25
CA THR A 170 -5.55 20.22 -0.05
C THR A 170 -5.09 19.26 -1.13
N TYR A 171 -5.70 19.29 -2.31
CA TYR A 171 -5.35 18.39 -3.39
C TYR A 171 -5.02 19.12 -4.69
N ARG A 172 -4.28 18.43 -5.55
CA ARG A 172 -3.87 18.93 -6.86
C ARG A 172 -3.78 17.79 -7.86
N TRP A 173 -4.30 18.02 -9.05
CA TRP A 173 -4.04 17.22 -10.23
C TRP A 173 -2.68 17.58 -10.79
N VAL A 174 -1.82 16.57 -11.00
CA VAL A 174 -0.47 16.74 -11.52
C VAL A 174 -0.30 15.81 -12.71
N PRO A 175 0.13 16.30 -13.90
CA PRO A 175 0.47 15.41 -15.00
C PRO A 175 1.43 14.32 -14.55
N LEU A 176 1.14 13.06 -14.86
CA LEU A 176 1.85 11.91 -14.31
C LEU A 176 3.35 11.97 -14.62
N GLU A 177 3.73 12.36 -15.84
CA GLU A 177 5.14 12.59 -16.18
C GLU A 177 5.79 13.68 -15.31
N GLN A 178 5.05 14.73 -14.98
CA GLN A 178 5.57 15.79 -14.11
C GLN A 178 5.72 15.29 -12.66
N ALA A 179 4.80 14.44 -12.19
CA ALA A 179 4.92 13.80 -10.88
C ALA A 179 6.17 12.91 -10.81
N VAL A 180 6.45 12.12 -11.85
CA VAL A 180 7.70 11.34 -11.97
C VAL A 180 8.94 12.24 -11.91
N ARG A 181 8.92 13.39 -12.62
CA ARG A 181 10.06 14.34 -12.56
C ARG A 181 10.25 14.92 -11.15
N LEU A 182 9.17 15.21 -10.43
CA LEU A 182 9.25 15.67 -9.02
C LEU A 182 9.85 14.60 -8.10
N VAL A 183 9.50 13.33 -8.31
CA VAL A 183 10.11 12.19 -7.59
C VAL A 183 11.61 12.14 -7.86
N LEU A 184 12.01 12.12 -9.13
CA LEU A 184 13.43 12.01 -9.53
C LEU A 184 14.26 13.23 -9.13
N ALA A 185 13.64 14.40 -9.02
CA ALA A 185 14.27 15.62 -8.52
C ALA A 185 14.37 15.69 -6.99
N GLY A 186 13.87 14.65 -6.25
CA GLY A 186 13.89 14.64 -4.80
C GLY A 186 12.99 15.71 -4.17
N GLN A 187 11.88 16.04 -4.79
CA GLN A 187 10.92 17.03 -4.28
C GLN A 187 9.74 16.38 -3.54
N LEU A 188 9.52 15.07 -3.74
CA LEU A 188 8.51 14.27 -3.03
C LEU A 188 9.22 13.27 -2.13
N HIS A 189 8.75 13.13 -0.89
CA HIS A 189 9.42 12.34 0.15
C HIS A 189 8.52 11.28 0.79
N ASN A 190 7.22 11.31 0.54
CA ASN A 190 6.34 10.23 0.99
C ASN A 190 6.60 8.97 0.15
N GLY A 191 7.10 7.90 0.80
CA GLY A 191 7.49 6.67 0.12
C GLY A 191 6.32 5.99 -0.60
N LEU A 192 5.11 6.06 -0.02
CA LEU A 192 3.90 5.53 -0.62
C LEU A 192 3.51 6.28 -1.90
N ALA A 193 3.53 7.61 -1.86
CA ALA A 193 3.26 8.44 -3.03
C ALA A 193 4.30 8.23 -4.14
N ILE A 194 5.58 8.11 -3.79
CA ILE A 194 6.65 7.81 -4.75
C ILE A 194 6.37 6.47 -5.46
N GLN A 195 6.05 5.41 -4.71
CA GLN A 195 5.71 4.11 -5.28
C GLN A 195 4.46 4.18 -6.16
N ALA A 196 3.40 4.85 -5.70
CA ALA A 196 2.15 5.01 -6.43
C ALA A 196 2.37 5.74 -7.77
N ILE A 197 3.14 6.83 -7.77
CA ILE A 197 3.46 7.61 -8.98
C ILE A 197 4.23 6.76 -9.99
N LEU A 198 5.31 6.10 -9.54
CA LEU A 198 6.15 5.29 -10.42
C LEU A 198 5.40 4.05 -10.94
N ALA A 199 4.62 3.37 -10.09
CA ALA A 199 3.83 2.23 -10.50
C ALA A 199 2.71 2.64 -11.48
N ALA A 200 2.03 3.76 -11.25
CA ALA A 200 1.02 4.28 -12.15
C ALA A 200 1.62 4.66 -13.52
N TYR A 201 2.81 5.26 -13.53
CA TYR A 201 3.52 5.57 -14.77
C TYR A 201 3.83 4.30 -15.56
N CYS A 202 4.42 3.29 -14.91
CA CYS A 202 4.68 2.00 -15.55
C CYS A 202 3.38 1.32 -16.03
N ALA A 203 2.28 1.43 -15.28
CA ALA A 203 1.00 0.86 -15.67
C ALA A 203 0.41 1.52 -16.92
N VAL A 204 0.51 2.85 -17.05
CA VAL A 204 0.06 3.58 -18.25
C VAL A 204 0.87 3.14 -19.48
N GLU A 205 2.19 3.01 -19.35
CA GLU A 205 3.04 2.49 -20.42
C GLU A 205 2.67 1.05 -20.78
N ALA A 206 2.48 0.19 -19.76
CA ALA A 206 2.06 -1.20 -19.97
C ALA A 206 0.71 -1.30 -20.69
N GLN A 207 -0.26 -0.44 -20.37
CA GLN A 207 -1.56 -0.40 -21.06
C GLN A 207 -1.41 0.01 -22.54
N GLN A 208 -0.50 0.94 -22.86
CA GLN A 208 -0.21 1.31 -24.25
C GLN A 208 0.39 0.13 -25.03
N GLU A 209 1.20 -0.70 -24.38
CA GLU A 209 1.75 -1.93 -24.95
C GLU A 209 0.80 -3.13 -24.88
N GLN A 210 -0.43 -2.93 -24.39
CA GLN A 210 -1.44 -3.98 -24.17
C GLN A 210 -0.98 -5.08 -23.20
N LEU A 211 -0.09 -4.75 -22.27
CA LEU A 211 0.28 -5.64 -21.18
C LEU A 211 -0.83 -5.62 -20.12
N PRO A 212 -1.35 -6.76 -19.68
CA PRO A 212 -2.40 -6.79 -18.69
C PRO A 212 -1.88 -6.35 -17.31
N LEU A 213 -2.70 -5.60 -16.59
CA LEU A 213 -2.49 -5.31 -15.18
C LEU A 213 -3.22 -6.36 -14.34
N ARG A 214 -2.80 -6.54 -13.09
CA ARG A 214 -3.48 -7.41 -12.13
C ARG A 214 -4.91 -6.92 -11.88
N GLU A 215 -5.85 -7.85 -11.69
CA GLU A 215 -7.21 -7.51 -11.31
C GLU A 215 -7.23 -6.92 -9.89
N ALA A 216 -8.17 -6.01 -9.63
CA ALA A 216 -8.29 -5.39 -8.31
C ALA A 216 -8.64 -6.42 -7.21
N ALA A 217 -9.37 -7.47 -7.57
CA ALA A 217 -9.75 -8.55 -6.67
C ALA A 217 -8.72 -9.67 -6.56
N ASP A 218 -7.55 -9.53 -7.19
CA ASP A 218 -6.49 -10.53 -7.07
C ASP A 218 -6.08 -10.72 -5.61
N THR A 219 -5.83 -11.99 -5.24
CA THR A 219 -5.42 -12.33 -3.90
C THR A 219 -4.20 -11.53 -3.45
N TRP A 220 -4.22 -11.17 -2.19
CA TRP A 220 -3.08 -10.53 -1.54
C TRP A 220 -2.48 -11.52 -0.55
N ASP A 221 -1.61 -12.39 -1.05
CA ASP A 221 -1.07 -13.52 -0.30
C ASP A 221 -0.27 -13.10 0.93
N PHE A 222 0.29 -11.89 0.90
CA PHE A 222 1.09 -11.31 1.98
C PHE A 222 0.34 -10.20 2.74
N HIS A 223 -0.98 -10.15 2.64
CA HIS A 223 -1.82 -9.24 3.44
C HIS A 223 -1.52 -9.44 4.92
N PRO A 224 -1.49 -8.35 5.73
CA PRO A 224 -0.72 -8.24 6.97
C PRO A 224 -0.86 -9.45 7.88
N TYR A 225 0.12 -10.31 7.79
CA TYR A 225 0.33 -11.42 8.67
C TYR A 225 1.71 -11.30 9.27
N VAL A 226 1.81 -11.33 10.59
CA VAL A 226 3.06 -11.58 11.29
C VAL A 226 3.00 -12.99 11.82
N GLY A 227 3.93 -13.83 11.41
CA GLY A 227 4.04 -15.20 11.89
C GLY A 227 2.75 -16.01 11.78
N GLY A 228 1.98 -15.87 10.67
CA GLY A 228 0.70 -16.54 10.48
C GLY A 228 -0.45 -15.92 11.26
N ARG A 229 -0.23 -14.83 11.98
CA ARG A 229 -1.29 -14.07 12.66
C ARG A 229 -1.67 -12.87 11.82
N ARG A 230 -2.96 -12.72 11.57
CA ARG A 230 -3.49 -11.47 11.07
C ARG A 230 -3.36 -10.43 12.17
N ILE A 231 -2.67 -9.31 11.91
CA ILE A 231 -2.68 -8.17 12.82
C ILE A 231 -4.09 -7.57 12.71
N ARG A 232 -4.84 -7.67 13.80
CA ARG A 232 -6.16 -7.08 13.89
C ARG A 232 -6.07 -5.83 14.75
N PRO A 233 -6.80 -4.78 14.42
CA PRO A 233 -6.95 -3.62 15.30
C PRO A 233 -7.38 -4.01 16.71
N GLU A 234 -8.19 -5.06 16.86
CA GLU A 234 -8.62 -5.58 18.16
C GLU A 234 -7.46 -6.12 19.01
N THR A 235 -6.35 -6.52 18.39
CA THR A 235 -5.16 -6.99 19.12
C THR A 235 -4.52 -5.85 19.90
N PHE A 236 -4.76 -4.60 19.49
CA PHE A 236 -4.24 -3.41 20.14
C PHE A 236 -5.17 -2.85 21.26
N LYS A 237 -6.41 -3.35 21.37
CA LYS A 237 -7.43 -2.79 22.27
C LYS A 237 -7.72 -3.61 23.53
N ASN A 238 -7.16 -4.82 23.69
CA ASN A 238 -7.63 -5.77 24.71
C ASN A 238 -6.54 -6.29 25.65
N GLU A 239 -5.65 -5.44 26.13
CA GLU A 239 -4.85 -5.73 27.31
C GLU A 239 -4.95 -4.54 28.26
N GLU A 240 -6.13 -4.34 28.88
CA GLU A 240 -6.32 -3.64 30.14
C GLU A 240 -6.37 -4.65 31.29
#